data_1af5d781ea15df6dda250a01f7b92008
#
_entry.id   1af5d781ea15df6dda250a01f7b92008
#
_cell.length_a   1.000
_cell.length_b   1.000
_cell.length_c   1.000
_cell.angle_alpha   90.00
_cell.angle_beta   90.00
_cell.angle_gamma   90.00
#
_symmetry.space_group_name_H-M   'P 1'
#
loop_
_entity.id
_entity.type
_entity.pdbx_description
1 polymer ?
#
loop_
_entity_poly.entity_id
_entity_poly.type
_entity_poly.pdbx_seq_one_letter_code
_entity_poly.pdbx_strand_id
1 'polypeptide(L)'
;MAERGEPLTDREREVLELVATGITNREVAQELFISINTVKVHLRNIYTKLGADSRTEATMVAVREGWVGVPETDQRSSEEAGTQTELAPPPPLPWPKRIALLGALLLVVSILVVTWPRTEAQAGAGMDLFPDGPATAAVSGSDQAESAWQERAQMPTRRAHLGLAAGAERLIAIGGQTPEGVTGAVEAYDPEADIWTPRAEKPIPVAHVGAATIDGLVYVPGGRDADGVPIRSVEVYDPQADTWRDAGSLPEPLCAYALVAHDDELYLFGGWDGERYVSTAYAYNPEYDEWRLLPAMDVARGFAGAASLDGEIYVVGGYDGQRELTDCVAFDPLTQAWRECAPLTVGRGGLGVAAIGGRLYAIGGGGSTTYLGFNERYSSDQDSWQIVDTPLVGEWRNPGVAVFGATIYAVGGWSRDYLSLNQAFAPYPFRIFIPVSHQ
;
A
#
# COMPACT_ATOMS: atom_id res chain seq x y z
N MET A 1 -11.80 26.94 25.07
CA MET A 1 -11.55 26.33 23.76
C MET A 1 -10.05 26.10 23.68
N ALA A 2 -9.62 24.97 23.13
CA ALA A 2 -8.19 24.74 22.95
C ALA A 2 -7.61 25.74 21.93
N GLU A 3 -6.41 26.27 22.18
CA GLU A 3 -5.74 27.21 21.28
C GLU A 3 -4.50 26.57 20.67
N ARG A 4 -4.14 26.99 19.46
CA ARG A 4 -2.99 26.48 18.74
C ARG A 4 -1.69 26.78 19.50
N GLY A 5 -0.83 25.77 19.74
CA GLY A 5 0.41 25.88 20.50
C GLY A 5 0.26 25.69 22.00
N GLU A 6 -0.96 25.48 22.51
CA GLU A 6 -1.18 25.12 23.91
C GLU A 6 -0.68 23.69 24.18
N PRO A 7 0.00 23.40 25.32
CA PRO A 7 0.50 22.06 25.60
C PRO A 7 -0.65 21.05 25.76
N LEU A 8 -0.40 19.81 25.34
CA LEU A 8 -1.33 18.72 25.54
C LEU A 8 -1.45 18.39 27.03
N THR A 9 -2.67 18.15 27.50
CA THR A 9 -2.93 17.59 28.83
C THR A 9 -2.48 16.12 28.87
N ASP A 10 -2.28 15.56 30.06
CA ASP A 10 -1.89 14.15 30.22
C ASP A 10 -2.89 13.22 29.53
N ARG A 11 -4.19 13.52 29.63
CA ARG A 11 -5.24 12.73 29.00
C ARG A 11 -5.26 12.84 27.48
N GLU A 12 -4.97 14.00 26.93
CA GLU A 12 -4.82 14.18 25.48
C GLU A 12 -3.58 13.46 24.96
N ARG A 13 -2.52 13.38 25.75
CA ARG A 13 -1.31 12.65 25.42
C ARG A 13 -1.56 11.14 25.39
N GLU A 14 -2.24 10.57 26.41
CA GLU A 14 -2.66 9.17 26.42
C GLU A 14 -3.53 8.81 25.21
N VAL A 15 -4.48 9.67 24.85
CA VAL A 15 -5.31 9.47 23.64
C VAL A 15 -4.44 9.50 22.40
N LEU A 16 -3.50 10.44 22.29
CA LEU A 16 -2.63 10.58 21.11
C LEU A 16 -1.66 9.41 20.98
N GLU A 17 -1.12 8.89 22.08
CA GLU A 17 -0.26 7.69 22.10
C GLU A 17 -1.01 6.48 21.54
N LEU A 18 -2.21 6.20 22.03
CA LEU A 18 -3.05 5.11 21.53
C LEU A 18 -3.47 5.31 20.06
N VAL A 19 -3.78 6.55 19.69
CA VAL A 19 -4.11 6.90 18.31
C VAL A 19 -2.91 6.68 17.37
N ALA A 20 -1.71 6.93 17.84
CA ALA A 20 -0.46 6.71 17.08
C ALA A 20 -0.13 5.24 16.87
N THR A 21 -0.62 4.32 17.72
CA THR A 21 -0.54 2.86 17.45
C THR A 21 -1.48 2.40 16.34
N GLY A 22 -2.35 3.28 15.84
CA GLY A 22 -3.26 2.98 14.73
C GLY A 22 -4.61 2.39 15.12
N ILE A 23 -4.89 2.16 16.41
CA ILE A 23 -6.17 1.60 16.86
C ILE A 23 -7.33 2.57 16.64
N THR A 24 -8.53 2.05 16.41
CA THR A 24 -9.72 2.87 16.14
C THR A 24 -10.18 3.67 17.36
N ASN A 25 -10.96 4.75 17.15
CA ASN A 25 -11.54 5.52 18.25
C ASN A 25 -12.41 4.68 19.20
N ARG A 26 -12.94 3.56 18.72
CA ARG A 26 -13.70 2.60 19.54
C ARG A 26 -12.78 1.82 20.48
N GLU A 27 -11.64 1.37 19.94
CA GLU A 27 -10.61 0.68 20.74
C GLU A 27 -9.95 1.61 21.74
N VAL A 28 -9.62 2.86 21.34
CA VAL A 28 -9.15 3.91 22.29
C VAL A 28 -10.16 4.13 23.41
N ALA A 29 -11.45 4.17 23.10
CA ALA A 29 -12.52 4.35 24.09
C ALA A 29 -12.58 3.17 25.08
N GLN A 30 -12.36 1.94 24.60
CA GLN A 30 -12.31 0.72 25.41
C GLN A 30 -11.06 0.70 26.31
N GLU A 31 -9.88 0.97 25.76
CA GLU A 31 -8.63 0.99 26.52
C GLU A 31 -8.63 2.04 27.63
N LEU A 32 -9.20 3.21 27.35
CA LEU A 32 -9.23 4.32 28.28
C LEU A 32 -10.49 4.38 29.17
N PHE A 33 -11.42 3.42 29.02
CA PHE A 33 -12.70 3.34 29.75
C PHE A 33 -13.53 4.62 29.64
N ILE A 34 -13.60 5.22 28.44
CA ILE A 34 -14.37 6.44 28.15
C ILE A 34 -15.30 6.23 26.96
N SER A 35 -16.20 7.19 26.70
CA SER A 35 -17.09 7.12 25.53
C SER A 35 -16.34 7.46 24.22
N ILE A 36 -16.80 6.89 23.10
CA ILE A 36 -16.27 7.24 21.76
C ILE A 36 -16.40 8.75 21.50
N ASN A 37 -17.48 9.37 22.00
CA ASN A 37 -17.66 10.81 21.88
C ASN A 37 -16.63 11.61 22.68
N THR A 38 -16.22 11.11 23.84
CA THR A 38 -15.14 11.71 24.65
C THR A 38 -13.81 11.63 23.90
N VAL A 39 -13.50 10.49 23.25
CA VAL A 39 -12.30 10.35 22.38
C VAL A 39 -12.31 11.38 21.25
N LYS A 40 -13.46 11.54 20.57
CA LYS A 40 -13.60 12.54 19.48
C LYS A 40 -13.40 13.98 19.97
N VAL A 41 -13.84 14.31 21.18
CA VAL A 41 -13.62 15.63 21.79
C VAL A 41 -12.12 15.84 22.08
N HIS A 42 -11.43 14.85 22.66
CA HIS A 42 -10.00 14.93 22.89
C HIS A 42 -9.23 15.08 21.57
N LEU A 43 -9.56 14.31 20.55
CA LEU A 43 -8.91 14.42 19.23
C LEU A 43 -9.10 15.79 18.60
N ARG A 44 -10.29 16.40 18.69
CA ARG A 44 -10.50 17.76 18.20
C ARG A 44 -9.60 18.77 18.92
N ASN A 45 -9.50 18.68 20.25
CA ASN A 45 -8.62 19.56 21.03
C ASN A 45 -7.14 19.34 20.69
N ILE A 46 -6.73 18.08 20.56
CA ILE A 46 -5.37 17.69 20.14
C ILE A 46 -5.05 18.31 18.79
N TYR A 47 -5.91 18.16 17.79
CA TYR A 47 -5.71 18.70 16.45
C TYR A 47 -5.60 20.23 16.49
N THR A 48 -6.47 20.91 17.23
CA THR A 48 -6.40 22.36 17.41
C THR A 48 -5.07 22.79 18.05
N LYS A 49 -4.65 22.12 19.12
CA LYS A 49 -3.40 22.46 19.85
C LYS A 49 -2.15 22.22 19.01
N LEU A 50 -2.12 21.12 18.24
CA LEU A 50 -1.00 20.77 17.37
C LEU A 50 -1.01 21.56 16.06
N GLY A 51 -2.12 22.21 15.72
CA GLY A 51 -2.33 22.85 14.42
C GLY A 51 -2.39 21.81 13.29
N ALA A 52 -2.87 20.61 13.60
CA ALA A 52 -3.02 19.50 12.67
C ALA A 52 -4.45 19.45 12.14
N ASP A 53 -4.61 19.21 10.84
CA ASP A 53 -5.92 19.11 10.19
C ASP A 53 -6.41 17.66 10.07
N SER A 54 -5.56 16.68 10.41
CA SER A 54 -5.88 15.26 10.32
C SER A 54 -5.28 14.43 11.45
N ARG A 55 -5.84 13.22 11.65
CA ARG A 55 -5.30 12.21 12.57
C ARG A 55 -3.83 11.90 12.27
N THR A 56 -3.52 11.73 11.00
CA THR A 56 -2.18 11.39 10.51
C THR A 56 -1.20 12.51 10.81
N GLU A 57 -1.58 13.75 10.58
CA GLU A 57 -0.75 14.91 10.86
C GLU A 57 -0.48 15.07 12.36
N ALA A 58 -1.50 14.89 13.20
CA ALA A 58 -1.33 14.90 14.65
C ALA A 58 -0.36 13.81 15.14
N THR A 59 -0.46 12.60 14.59
CA THR A 59 0.46 11.49 14.87
C THR A 59 1.89 11.82 14.45
N MET A 60 2.08 12.42 13.29
CA MET A 60 3.42 12.83 12.80
C MET A 60 4.05 13.92 13.65
N VAL A 61 3.25 14.88 14.07
CA VAL A 61 3.74 15.91 15.03
C VAL A 61 4.15 15.24 16.34
N ALA A 62 3.37 14.30 16.87
CA ALA A 62 3.69 13.57 18.09
C ALA A 62 4.99 12.77 18.01
N VAL A 63 5.26 12.11 16.89
CA VAL A 63 6.52 11.39 16.64
C VAL A 63 7.69 12.36 16.52
N ARG A 64 7.55 13.45 15.76
CA ARG A 64 8.60 14.45 15.57
C ARG A 64 8.98 15.15 16.87
N GLU A 65 8.01 15.45 17.72
CA GLU A 65 8.23 16.10 19.02
C GLU A 65 8.65 15.09 20.11
N GLY A 66 8.79 13.80 19.77
CA GLY A 66 9.22 12.74 20.70
C GLY A 66 8.21 12.37 21.79
N TRP A 67 6.93 12.71 21.61
CA TRP A 67 5.87 12.40 22.58
C TRP A 67 5.34 10.98 22.44
N VAL A 68 5.51 10.40 21.27
CA VAL A 68 5.25 8.98 21.01
C VAL A 68 6.57 8.34 20.63
N GLY A 69 7.05 7.42 21.45
CA GLY A 69 8.27 6.68 21.18
C GLY A 69 8.09 5.80 19.97
N VAL A 70 8.86 6.03 18.90
CA VAL A 70 9.21 4.98 17.98
C VAL A 70 10.00 3.97 18.83
N PRO A 71 9.66 2.66 18.84
CA PRO A 71 10.49 1.70 19.55
C PRO A 71 11.93 1.83 19.03
N GLU A 72 12.81 2.36 19.85
CA GLU A 72 14.23 2.41 19.54
C GLU A 72 14.70 0.98 19.36
N THR A 73 15.10 0.63 18.15
CA THR A 73 15.98 -0.51 17.91
C THR A 73 17.26 -0.24 18.67
N ASP A 74 17.49 -1.04 19.68
CA ASP A 74 18.63 -1.05 20.58
C ASP A 74 19.96 -1.00 19.79
N GLN A 75 20.48 0.21 19.57
CA GLN A 75 21.88 0.41 19.17
C GLN A 75 22.75 0.43 20.43
N ARG A 76 22.86 -0.71 21.09
CA ARG A 76 23.91 -0.97 22.07
C ARG A 76 24.32 -2.43 22.01
N SER A 77 25.34 -2.71 21.22
CA SER A 77 26.40 -3.67 21.60
C SER A 77 27.30 -3.96 20.41
N SER A 78 28.25 -3.09 20.16
CA SER A 78 29.51 -3.47 19.58
C SER A 78 30.60 -2.99 20.53
N GLU A 79 30.87 -3.80 21.55
CA GLU A 79 32.14 -3.94 22.27
C GLU A 79 31.86 -4.80 23.52
N GLU A 80 32.07 -6.10 23.37
CA GLU A 80 32.79 -6.96 24.31
C GLU A 80 32.67 -8.41 23.85
N ALA A 81 33.80 -8.90 23.39
CA ALA A 81 34.00 -10.31 23.10
C ALA A 81 34.04 -11.13 24.40
N GLY A 82 33.36 -12.25 24.42
CA GLY A 82 33.70 -13.28 25.37
C GLY A 82 32.51 -14.10 25.89
N THR A 83 32.52 -15.35 25.49
CA THR A 83 31.93 -16.52 26.13
C THR A 83 30.50 -16.86 25.72
N GLN A 84 30.41 -17.73 24.74
CA GLN A 84 29.21 -18.52 24.40
C GLN A 84 28.83 -19.41 25.59
N THR A 85 27.64 -19.23 26.09
CA THR A 85 26.93 -20.26 26.87
C THR A 85 25.63 -20.53 26.15
N GLU A 86 25.58 -21.65 25.44
CA GLU A 86 24.46 -22.21 24.74
C GLU A 86 23.35 -22.57 25.74
N LEU A 87 22.31 -21.73 25.82
CA LEU A 87 21.11 -22.06 26.60
C LEU A 87 20.17 -22.88 25.70
N ALA A 88 20.04 -24.15 26.02
CA ALA A 88 19.11 -25.08 25.41
C ALA A 88 17.66 -24.58 25.51
N PRO A 89 16.81 -24.78 24.47
CA PRO A 89 15.41 -24.38 24.49
C PRO A 89 14.64 -25.19 25.58
N PRO A 90 13.64 -24.57 26.24
CA PRO A 90 12.85 -25.22 27.25
C PRO A 90 12.08 -26.42 26.66
N PRO A 91 11.93 -27.53 27.38
CA PRO A 91 11.26 -28.73 26.91
C PRO A 91 9.76 -28.44 26.64
N PRO A 92 9.16 -29.07 25.61
CA PRO A 92 7.74 -28.88 25.29
C PRO A 92 6.84 -29.42 26.41
N LEU A 93 5.81 -28.67 26.79
CA LEU A 93 4.79 -29.06 27.75
C LEU A 93 4.09 -30.36 27.32
N PRO A 94 3.88 -31.33 28.24
CA PRO A 94 3.26 -32.59 27.91
C PRO A 94 1.81 -32.46 27.45
N TRP A 95 1.48 -33.16 26.39
CA TRP A 95 0.23 -33.12 25.61
C TRP A 95 -1.10 -33.11 26.40
N PRO A 96 -1.25 -33.82 27.55
CA PRO A 96 -2.54 -33.84 28.27
C PRO A 96 -2.99 -32.46 28.81
N LYS A 97 -2.07 -31.51 29.08
CA LYS A 97 -2.43 -30.18 29.58
C LYS A 97 -2.97 -29.22 28.48
N ARG A 98 -2.65 -29.47 27.21
CA ARG A 98 -3.16 -28.67 26.07
C ARG A 98 -4.62 -29.04 25.76
N ILE A 99 -5.01 -30.29 25.92
CA ILE A 99 -6.40 -30.73 25.66
C ILE A 99 -7.34 -30.24 26.76
N ALA A 100 -6.89 -30.20 28.02
CA ALA A 100 -7.70 -29.70 29.15
C ALA A 100 -7.99 -28.17 29.02
N LEU A 101 -7.05 -27.39 28.52
CA LEU A 101 -7.21 -25.95 28.33
C LEU A 101 -8.18 -25.62 27.18
N LEU A 102 -8.14 -26.36 26.07
CA LEU A 102 -9.07 -26.23 24.94
C LEU A 102 -10.49 -26.67 25.32
N GLY A 103 -10.64 -27.73 26.13
CA GLY A 103 -11.93 -28.19 26.61
C GLY A 103 -12.60 -27.19 27.58
N ALA A 104 -11.84 -26.55 28.46
CA ALA A 104 -12.35 -25.50 29.35
C ALA A 104 -12.81 -24.24 28.60
N LEU A 105 -12.07 -23.83 27.56
CA LEU A 105 -12.43 -22.66 26.74
C LEU A 105 -13.73 -22.89 25.96
N LEU A 106 -13.92 -24.09 25.37
CA LEU A 106 -15.13 -24.45 24.65
C LEU A 106 -16.37 -24.52 25.59
N LEU A 107 -16.19 -24.96 26.84
CA LEU A 107 -17.29 -25.04 27.81
C LEU A 107 -17.74 -23.64 28.25
N VAL A 108 -16.83 -22.71 28.46
CA VAL A 108 -17.14 -21.30 28.80
C VAL A 108 -17.88 -20.60 27.66
N VAL A 109 -17.46 -20.81 26.41
CA VAL A 109 -18.13 -20.24 25.23
C VAL A 109 -19.54 -20.81 25.07
N SER A 110 -19.73 -22.10 25.31
CA SER A 110 -21.07 -22.73 25.23
C SER A 110 -22.03 -22.25 26.31
N ILE A 111 -21.57 -21.96 27.52
CA ILE A 111 -22.40 -21.41 28.60
C ILE A 111 -22.81 -19.97 28.30
N LEU A 112 -21.92 -19.14 27.70
CA LEU A 112 -22.21 -17.77 27.32
C LEU A 112 -23.26 -17.66 26.20
N VAL A 113 -23.32 -18.61 25.27
CA VAL A 113 -24.30 -18.62 24.17
C VAL A 113 -25.71 -19.04 24.67
N VAL A 114 -25.80 -19.89 25.68
CA VAL A 114 -27.10 -20.38 26.21
C VAL A 114 -27.76 -19.42 27.18
N THR A 115 -27.00 -18.54 27.84
CA THR A 115 -27.52 -17.62 28.88
C THR A 115 -27.82 -16.20 28.40
N TRP A 116 -27.71 -15.92 27.09
CA TRP A 116 -28.00 -14.56 26.55
C TRP A 116 -29.51 -14.31 26.48
N PRO A 117 -30.07 -13.31 27.21
CA PRO A 117 -31.48 -13.00 27.14
C PRO A 117 -31.86 -12.44 25.75
N ARG A 118 -32.80 -13.11 25.10
CA ARG A 118 -33.45 -12.62 23.89
C ARG A 118 -34.50 -11.58 24.28
N THR A 119 -34.26 -10.31 24.01
CA THR A 119 -35.26 -9.26 24.07
C THR A 119 -36.01 -9.18 22.76
N GLU A 120 -37.30 -9.53 22.80
CA GLU A 120 -38.26 -9.30 21.72
C GLU A 120 -38.60 -7.80 21.65
N ALA A 121 -38.49 -7.23 20.45
CA ALA A 121 -38.93 -5.85 20.18
C ALA A 121 -40.44 -5.84 19.98
N GLN A 122 -41.17 -5.21 20.90
CA GLN A 122 -42.57 -4.86 20.67
C GLN A 122 -42.68 -3.53 19.93
N ALA A 123 -43.41 -3.55 18.83
CA ALA A 123 -43.85 -2.38 18.08
C ALA A 123 -45.02 -1.70 18.87
N GLY A 124 -44.89 -0.42 19.11
CA GLY A 124 -45.94 0.41 19.71
C GLY A 124 -46.10 1.73 18.96
N ALA A 125 -47.34 2.00 18.61
CA ALA A 125 -47.85 3.06 17.75
C ALA A 125 -47.73 4.48 18.32
N GLY A 126 -47.55 5.41 17.39
CA GLY A 126 -47.97 6.77 17.22
C GLY A 126 -48.34 7.71 18.38
N MET A 127 -47.81 8.92 18.28
CA MET A 127 -48.62 10.13 18.47
C MET A 127 -47.87 11.35 17.93
N ASP A 128 -48.50 12.02 16.95
CA ASP A 128 -48.14 13.32 16.44
C ASP A 128 -48.34 14.43 17.45
N LEU A 129 -47.40 15.36 17.55
CA LEU A 129 -47.67 16.73 18.02
C LEU A 129 -46.59 17.67 17.44
N PHE A 130 -46.98 18.43 16.42
CA PHE A 130 -46.27 19.63 15.97
C PHE A 130 -46.89 20.87 16.61
N PRO A 131 -46.13 21.96 16.83
CA PRO A 131 -46.53 23.20 16.22
C PRO A 131 -45.43 23.89 15.42
N ASP A 132 -45.90 24.56 14.35
CA ASP A 132 -45.18 25.34 13.38
C ASP A 132 -44.34 26.47 14.00
N GLY A 133 -43.03 26.52 13.60
CA GLY A 133 -42.15 27.67 13.74
C GLY A 133 -41.39 27.92 12.47
N PRO A 134 -40.98 29.17 12.16
CA PRO A 134 -40.53 29.55 10.82
C PRO A 134 -39.24 28.88 10.43
N ALA A 135 -39.19 28.46 9.16
CA ALA A 135 -38.05 27.83 8.50
C ALA A 135 -36.84 28.75 8.52
N THR A 136 -35.89 28.47 9.39
CA THR A 136 -34.51 28.92 9.25
C THR A 136 -33.83 27.98 8.27
N ALA A 137 -33.43 28.52 7.12
CA ALA A 137 -32.60 27.81 6.15
C ALA A 137 -31.35 27.30 6.84
N ALA A 138 -31.30 25.99 7.10
CA ALA A 138 -30.06 25.31 7.48
C ALA A 138 -29.12 25.31 6.29
N VAL A 139 -28.09 26.14 6.35
CA VAL A 139 -26.93 26.01 5.49
C VAL A 139 -26.24 24.71 5.93
N SER A 140 -26.53 23.63 5.21
CA SER A 140 -25.82 22.37 5.32
C SER A 140 -24.50 22.52 4.59
N GLY A 141 -23.55 23.18 5.23
CA GLY A 141 -22.15 23.13 4.85
C GLY A 141 -21.46 22.04 5.63
N SER A 142 -21.62 20.79 5.23
CA SER A 142 -20.66 19.75 5.60
C SER A 142 -19.56 19.77 4.54
N ASP A 143 -18.58 20.64 4.68
CA ASP A 143 -17.25 20.45 4.11
C ASP A 143 -16.59 19.25 4.82
N GLN A 144 -17.06 18.05 4.53
CA GLN A 144 -16.20 16.89 4.51
C GLN A 144 -15.49 16.99 3.17
N ALA A 145 -14.22 17.37 3.17
CA ALA A 145 -13.36 17.14 2.03
C ALA A 145 -13.54 15.66 1.65
N GLU A 146 -14.22 15.39 0.55
CA GLU A 146 -14.38 14.03 0.05
C GLU A 146 -12.96 13.48 -0.15
N SER A 147 -12.69 12.31 0.46
CA SER A 147 -11.42 11.62 0.24
C SER A 147 -11.21 11.49 -1.26
N ALA A 148 -10.02 11.83 -1.73
CA ALA A 148 -9.67 11.66 -3.15
C ALA A 148 -9.67 10.19 -3.60
N TRP A 149 -9.77 9.25 -2.63
CA TRP A 149 -9.90 7.82 -2.85
C TRP A 149 -11.36 7.39 -3.00
N GLN A 150 -11.61 6.53 -3.98
CA GLN A 150 -12.92 5.94 -4.25
C GLN A 150 -12.78 4.43 -4.34
N GLU A 151 -13.63 3.72 -3.61
CA GLU A 151 -13.76 2.27 -3.76
C GLU A 151 -14.43 1.94 -5.08
N ARG A 152 -13.90 0.93 -5.79
CA ARG A 152 -14.38 0.41 -7.07
C ARG A 152 -14.72 -1.06 -6.93
N ALA A 153 -15.33 -1.64 -7.97
CA ALA A 153 -15.64 -3.07 -8.01
C ALA A 153 -14.43 -3.89 -7.64
N GLN A 154 -14.59 -4.76 -6.65
CA GLN A 154 -13.51 -5.59 -6.13
C GLN A 154 -13.02 -6.58 -7.18
N MET A 155 -11.70 -6.82 -7.21
CA MET A 155 -11.09 -7.83 -8.07
C MET A 155 -11.62 -9.22 -7.69
N PRO A 156 -12.04 -10.06 -8.66
CA PRO A 156 -12.64 -11.38 -8.39
C PRO A 156 -11.70 -12.30 -7.60
N THR A 157 -10.41 -12.33 -7.97
CA THR A 157 -9.40 -13.17 -7.31
C THR A 157 -8.58 -12.34 -6.32
N ARG A 158 -8.80 -12.53 -5.01
CA ARG A 158 -8.01 -11.86 -3.97
C ARG A 158 -6.54 -12.30 -4.02
N ARG A 159 -5.62 -11.36 -4.16
CA ARG A 159 -4.18 -11.67 -4.32
C ARG A 159 -3.27 -10.46 -4.07
N ALA A 160 -2.02 -10.75 -3.77
CA ALA A 160 -0.93 -9.80 -3.65
C ALA A 160 0.21 -10.15 -4.61
N HIS A 161 1.23 -9.31 -4.71
CA HIS A 161 2.41 -9.54 -5.55
C HIS A 161 2.09 -9.75 -7.04
N LEU A 162 1.02 -9.13 -7.50
CA LEU A 162 0.55 -9.18 -8.88
C LEU A 162 1.17 -8.05 -9.70
N GLY A 163 1.28 -8.25 -11.01
CA GLY A 163 1.51 -7.19 -11.97
C GLY A 163 0.20 -6.45 -12.28
N LEU A 164 0.22 -5.13 -12.33
CA LEU A 164 -0.89 -4.32 -12.81
C LEU A 164 -0.39 -3.38 -13.89
N ALA A 165 -0.99 -3.43 -15.06
CA ALA A 165 -0.64 -2.59 -16.20
C ALA A 165 -1.88 -1.88 -16.76
N ALA A 166 -1.68 -0.67 -17.30
CA ALA A 166 -2.71 0.04 -18.03
C ALA A 166 -2.66 -0.36 -19.51
N GLY A 167 -3.72 -1.00 -20.01
CA GLY A 167 -3.95 -1.19 -21.44
C GLY A 167 -4.62 0.06 -22.06
N ALA A 168 -4.99 -0.03 -23.33
CA ALA A 168 -5.62 1.09 -24.04
C ALA A 168 -6.97 1.51 -23.41
N GLU A 169 -7.79 0.56 -22.98
CA GLU A 169 -9.15 0.81 -22.47
C GLU A 169 -9.38 0.24 -21.06
N ARG A 170 -8.45 -0.55 -20.54
CA ARG A 170 -8.63 -1.34 -19.30
C ARG A 170 -7.34 -1.45 -18.51
N LEU A 171 -7.49 -1.67 -17.21
CA LEU A 171 -6.39 -2.16 -16.38
C LEU A 171 -6.33 -3.68 -16.45
N ILE A 172 -5.12 -4.23 -16.50
CA ILE A 172 -4.87 -5.68 -16.58
C ILE A 172 -4.11 -6.11 -15.34
N ALA A 173 -4.75 -6.91 -14.50
CA ALA A 173 -4.15 -7.54 -13.33
C ALA A 173 -3.68 -8.96 -13.67
N ILE A 174 -2.41 -9.26 -13.44
CA ILE A 174 -1.75 -10.47 -13.94
C ILE A 174 -1.02 -11.20 -12.82
N GLY A 175 -1.26 -12.51 -12.71
CA GLY A 175 -0.56 -13.37 -11.77
C GLY A 175 -0.78 -12.98 -10.31
N GLY A 176 0.21 -13.27 -9.47
CA GLY A 176 0.20 -12.95 -8.05
C GLY A 176 0.12 -14.19 -7.15
N GLN A 177 0.12 -13.92 -5.85
CA GLN A 177 -0.02 -14.91 -4.79
C GLN A 177 -1.43 -14.83 -4.20
N THR A 178 -2.12 -15.98 -4.13
CA THR A 178 -3.41 -16.17 -3.46
C THR A 178 -3.23 -17.03 -2.21
N PRO A 179 -4.27 -17.21 -1.36
CA PRO A 179 -4.21 -18.18 -0.26
C PRO A 179 -3.92 -19.62 -0.72
N GLU A 180 -4.33 -19.96 -1.95
CA GLU A 180 -4.17 -21.29 -2.54
C GLU A 180 -2.80 -21.52 -3.19
N GLY A 181 -2.05 -20.46 -3.46
CA GLY A 181 -0.73 -20.51 -4.10
C GLY A 181 -0.52 -19.44 -5.16
N VAL A 182 0.53 -19.60 -5.96
CA VAL A 182 0.81 -18.74 -7.12
C VAL A 182 -0.22 -19.00 -8.21
N THR A 183 -0.74 -17.92 -8.82
CA THR A 183 -1.79 -18.02 -9.85
C THR A 183 -1.34 -17.43 -11.19
N GLY A 184 -1.87 -17.99 -12.29
CA GLY A 184 -1.78 -17.42 -13.63
C GLY A 184 -2.99 -16.54 -14.01
N ALA A 185 -3.89 -16.26 -13.07
CA ALA A 185 -5.12 -15.52 -13.34
C ALA A 185 -4.82 -14.15 -13.95
N VAL A 186 -5.56 -13.82 -15.01
CA VAL A 186 -5.56 -12.51 -15.67
C VAL A 186 -6.97 -11.97 -15.65
N GLU A 187 -7.11 -10.77 -15.13
CA GLU A 187 -8.40 -10.09 -14.99
C GLU A 187 -8.29 -8.64 -15.49
N ALA A 188 -9.19 -8.27 -16.40
CA ALA A 188 -9.25 -6.94 -16.96
C ALA A 188 -10.35 -6.13 -16.27
N TYR A 189 -10.01 -4.96 -15.79
CA TYR A 189 -10.93 -4.00 -15.18
C TYR A 189 -11.29 -2.89 -16.17
N ASP A 190 -12.57 -2.66 -16.33
CA ASP A 190 -13.14 -1.57 -17.12
C ASP A 190 -13.54 -0.43 -16.16
N PRO A 191 -12.82 0.72 -16.16
CA PRO A 191 -13.10 1.82 -15.24
C PRO A 191 -14.40 2.58 -15.52
N GLU A 192 -14.92 2.55 -16.76
CA GLU A 192 -16.19 3.20 -17.10
C GLU A 192 -17.38 2.36 -16.64
N ALA A 193 -17.34 1.04 -16.91
CA ALA A 193 -18.40 0.13 -16.51
C ALA A 193 -18.31 -0.31 -15.06
N ASP A 194 -17.17 -0.10 -14.37
CA ASP A 194 -16.83 -0.57 -13.03
C ASP A 194 -16.99 -2.09 -12.89
N ILE A 195 -16.44 -2.85 -13.84
CA ILE A 195 -16.53 -4.32 -13.87
C ILE A 195 -15.19 -4.99 -14.17
N TRP A 196 -15.01 -6.19 -13.64
CA TRP A 196 -13.91 -7.10 -13.93
C TRP A 196 -14.34 -8.20 -14.89
N THR A 197 -13.45 -8.56 -15.83
CA THR A 197 -13.65 -9.67 -16.78
C THR A 197 -12.43 -10.58 -16.77
N PRO A 198 -12.59 -11.92 -16.62
CA PRO A 198 -11.47 -12.84 -16.75
C PRO A 198 -10.94 -12.84 -18.19
N ARG A 199 -9.64 -13.11 -18.34
CA ARG A 199 -8.90 -13.15 -19.60
C ARG A 199 -8.09 -14.44 -19.70
N ALA A 200 -7.44 -14.66 -20.84
CA ALA A 200 -6.54 -15.78 -21.05
C ALA A 200 -5.47 -15.84 -19.96
N GLU A 201 -5.40 -16.93 -19.22
CA GLU A 201 -4.44 -17.11 -18.14
C GLU A 201 -3.00 -17.02 -18.66
N LYS A 202 -2.11 -16.47 -17.80
CA LYS A 202 -0.67 -16.46 -18.07
C LYS A 202 -0.14 -17.89 -18.11
N PRO A 203 0.56 -18.31 -19.18
CA PRO A 203 1.04 -19.68 -19.37
C PRO A 203 1.89 -20.19 -18.20
N ILE A 204 2.81 -19.39 -17.71
CA ILE A 204 3.59 -19.69 -16.50
C ILE A 204 3.05 -18.86 -15.34
N PRO A 205 2.36 -19.46 -14.36
CA PRO A 205 1.90 -18.73 -13.16
C PRO A 205 3.07 -18.14 -12.38
N VAL A 206 2.98 -16.86 -12.02
CA VAL A 206 4.03 -16.14 -11.27
C VAL A 206 3.47 -15.19 -10.25
N ALA A 207 4.23 -14.98 -9.17
CA ALA A 207 4.04 -13.93 -8.19
C ALA A 207 5.31 -13.08 -8.06
N HIS A 208 5.26 -11.99 -7.28
CA HIS A 208 6.36 -11.04 -7.13
C HIS A 208 6.85 -10.50 -8.49
N VAL A 209 5.91 -10.13 -9.32
CA VAL A 209 6.11 -9.75 -10.71
C VAL A 209 5.60 -8.32 -10.95
N GLY A 210 6.30 -7.59 -11.82
CA GLY A 210 5.83 -6.34 -12.41
C GLY A 210 5.19 -6.58 -13.78
N ALA A 211 4.33 -5.67 -14.21
CA ALA A 211 3.78 -5.62 -15.56
C ALA A 211 3.85 -4.18 -16.08
N ALA A 212 4.22 -4.01 -17.33
CA ALA A 212 4.30 -2.69 -17.97
C ALA A 212 3.86 -2.78 -19.43
N THR A 213 3.26 -1.69 -19.93
CA THR A 213 2.71 -1.64 -21.28
C THR A 213 3.60 -0.82 -22.22
N ILE A 214 3.92 -1.40 -23.39
CA ILE A 214 4.55 -0.72 -24.51
C ILE A 214 3.73 -1.05 -25.76
N ASP A 215 3.36 -0.06 -26.54
CA ASP A 215 2.59 -0.20 -27.78
C ASP A 215 1.33 -1.06 -27.66
N GLY A 216 0.65 -0.95 -26.51
CA GLY A 216 -0.58 -1.69 -26.22
C GLY A 216 -0.37 -3.16 -25.81
N LEU A 217 0.85 -3.66 -25.81
CA LEU A 217 1.22 -4.98 -25.33
C LEU A 217 1.73 -4.93 -23.89
N VAL A 218 1.33 -5.90 -23.08
CA VAL A 218 1.73 -5.97 -21.66
C VAL A 218 2.86 -6.97 -21.49
N TYR A 219 4.00 -6.49 -21.05
CA TYR A 219 5.20 -7.28 -20.79
C TYR A 219 5.28 -7.69 -19.33
N VAL A 220 5.59 -8.97 -19.10
CA VAL A 220 5.65 -9.58 -17.77
C VAL A 220 6.96 -10.38 -17.65
N PRO A 221 8.07 -9.73 -17.30
CA PRO A 221 9.37 -10.40 -17.21
C PRO A 221 9.54 -11.13 -15.88
N GLY A 222 10.05 -12.38 -15.91
CA GLY A 222 10.44 -13.11 -14.71
C GLY A 222 9.29 -13.37 -13.72
N GLY A 223 9.55 -13.09 -12.46
CA GLY A 223 8.67 -13.40 -11.34
C GLY A 223 9.10 -14.68 -10.61
N ARG A 224 8.35 -15.06 -9.58
CA ARG A 224 8.56 -16.28 -8.79
C ARG A 224 7.47 -17.29 -9.13
N ASP A 225 7.86 -18.50 -9.51
CA ASP A 225 6.95 -19.58 -9.87
C ASP A 225 6.29 -20.25 -8.64
N ALA A 226 5.51 -21.32 -8.89
CA ALA A 226 4.80 -22.06 -7.84
C ALA A 226 5.74 -22.84 -6.90
N ASP A 227 6.96 -23.17 -7.33
CA ASP A 227 7.99 -23.83 -6.53
C ASP A 227 8.78 -22.83 -5.68
N GLY A 228 8.49 -21.53 -5.83
CA GLY A 228 9.15 -20.46 -5.09
C GLY A 228 10.47 -20.00 -5.73
N VAL A 229 10.72 -20.36 -6.98
CA VAL A 229 11.97 -20.08 -7.69
C VAL A 229 11.78 -18.89 -8.64
N PRO A 230 12.71 -17.90 -8.65
CA PRO A 230 12.69 -16.86 -9.67
C PRO A 230 12.95 -17.44 -11.06
N ILE A 231 12.24 -16.92 -12.06
CA ILE A 231 12.36 -17.39 -13.44
C ILE A 231 12.91 -16.30 -14.37
N ARG A 232 13.34 -16.71 -15.59
CA ARG A 232 13.91 -15.81 -16.60
C ARG A 232 12.95 -15.52 -17.76
N SER A 233 11.85 -16.27 -17.87
CA SER A 233 10.91 -16.13 -18.98
C SER A 233 10.31 -14.72 -19.00
N VAL A 234 10.16 -14.17 -20.20
CA VAL A 234 9.41 -12.94 -20.44
C VAL A 234 8.21 -13.32 -21.31
N GLU A 235 7.02 -13.10 -20.80
CA GLU A 235 5.79 -13.36 -21.53
C GLU A 235 5.08 -12.04 -21.83
N VAL A 236 4.53 -11.92 -23.02
CA VAL A 236 3.86 -10.73 -23.52
C VAL A 236 2.41 -11.05 -23.79
N TYR A 237 1.54 -10.28 -23.17
CA TYR A 237 0.09 -10.37 -23.34
C TYR A 237 -0.41 -9.33 -24.32
N ASP A 238 -1.20 -9.75 -25.29
CA ASP A 238 -1.97 -8.88 -26.18
C ASP A 238 -3.42 -8.79 -25.66
N PRO A 239 -3.82 -7.63 -25.06
CA PRO A 239 -5.16 -7.45 -24.52
C PRO A 239 -6.27 -7.41 -25.59
N GLN A 240 -5.95 -7.10 -26.85
CA GLN A 240 -6.91 -7.06 -27.93
C GLN A 240 -7.20 -8.46 -28.48
N ALA A 241 -6.15 -9.25 -28.70
CA ALA A 241 -6.27 -10.61 -29.16
C ALA A 241 -6.60 -11.62 -28.04
N ASP A 242 -6.43 -11.25 -26.78
CA ASP A 242 -6.53 -12.11 -25.59
C ASP A 242 -5.58 -13.31 -25.67
N THR A 243 -4.32 -13.08 -26.07
CA THR A 243 -3.32 -14.14 -26.29
C THR A 243 -1.99 -13.79 -25.68
N TRP A 244 -1.19 -14.83 -25.37
CA TRP A 244 0.15 -14.74 -24.86
C TRP A 244 1.17 -15.18 -25.90
N ARG A 245 2.38 -14.60 -25.83
CA ARG A 245 3.55 -15.05 -26.57
C ARG A 245 4.81 -14.89 -25.73
N ASP A 246 5.84 -15.63 -26.05
CA ASP A 246 7.17 -15.46 -25.45
C ASP A 246 7.92 -14.28 -26.07
N ALA A 247 8.83 -13.70 -25.29
CA ALA A 247 9.84 -12.73 -25.70
C ALA A 247 11.22 -13.11 -25.14
N GLY A 248 12.26 -12.30 -25.41
CA GLY A 248 13.63 -12.54 -24.96
C GLY A 248 13.74 -12.69 -23.44
N SER A 249 14.43 -13.74 -22.99
CA SER A 249 14.61 -14.04 -21.57
C SER A 249 15.44 -12.99 -20.84
N LEU A 250 15.13 -12.76 -19.57
CA LEU A 250 15.99 -11.99 -18.66
C LEU A 250 17.44 -12.51 -18.64
N PRO A 251 18.44 -11.64 -18.48
CA PRO A 251 19.84 -12.06 -18.33
C PRO A 251 20.08 -12.98 -17.13
N GLU A 252 19.30 -12.81 -16.06
CA GLU A 252 19.32 -13.65 -14.86
C GLU A 252 17.88 -13.85 -14.34
N PRO A 253 17.60 -14.92 -13.57
CA PRO A 253 16.28 -15.10 -12.98
C PRO A 253 16.02 -14.04 -11.91
N LEU A 254 14.91 -13.31 -12.00
CA LEU A 254 14.58 -12.23 -11.07
C LEU A 254 13.09 -12.22 -10.72
N CYS A 255 12.80 -11.86 -9.47
CA CYS A 255 11.48 -11.50 -8.99
C CYS A 255 11.55 -10.32 -8.03
N ALA A 256 10.42 -9.76 -7.63
CA ALA A 256 10.33 -8.63 -6.68
C ALA A 256 11.16 -7.38 -7.08
N TYR A 257 11.42 -7.21 -8.34
CA TYR A 257 12.09 -6.06 -8.95
C TYR A 257 11.12 -4.87 -9.12
N ALA A 258 11.63 -3.67 -9.30
CA ALA A 258 10.85 -2.53 -9.78
C ALA A 258 10.86 -2.52 -11.33
N LEU A 259 9.69 -2.31 -11.95
CA LEU A 259 9.51 -2.30 -13.39
C LEU A 259 8.76 -1.04 -13.83
N VAL A 260 9.24 -0.42 -14.91
CA VAL A 260 8.56 0.72 -15.54
C VAL A 260 8.84 0.72 -17.05
N ALA A 261 7.86 1.18 -17.84
CA ALA A 261 8.06 1.52 -19.24
C ALA A 261 8.44 3.00 -19.36
N HIS A 262 9.44 3.30 -20.19
CA HIS A 262 9.87 4.66 -20.50
C HIS A 262 10.45 4.69 -21.92
N ASP A 263 9.97 5.63 -22.76
CA ASP A 263 10.42 5.83 -24.15
C ASP A 263 10.54 4.51 -24.95
N ASP A 264 9.45 3.73 -24.95
CA ASP A 264 9.30 2.46 -25.67
C ASP A 264 10.27 1.34 -25.23
N GLU A 265 10.94 1.49 -24.10
CA GLU A 265 11.75 0.46 -23.46
C GLU A 265 11.22 0.08 -22.06
N LEU A 266 11.48 -1.14 -21.61
CA LEU A 266 11.28 -1.53 -20.22
C LEU A 266 12.55 -1.28 -19.42
N TYR A 267 12.39 -0.77 -18.21
CA TYR A 267 13.48 -0.62 -17.24
C TYR A 267 13.16 -1.45 -16.00
N LEU A 268 14.10 -2.32 -15.63
CA LEU A 268 14.01 -3.23 -14.51
C LEU A 268 15.13 -2.97 -13.52
N PHE A 269 14.80 -2.79 -12.23
CA PHE A 269 15.76 -2.41 -11.20
C PHE A 269 15.69 -3.34 -10.00
N GLY A 270 16.85 -3.86 -9.58
CA GLY A 270 16.98 -4.70 -8.41
C GLY A 270 16.21 -6.01 -8.51
N GLY A 271 15.69 -6.46 -7.38
CA GLY A 271 14.93 -7.70 -7.24
C GLY A 271 15.64 -8.74 -6.38
N TRP A 272 15.10 -9.94 -6.40
CA TRP A 272 15.62 -11.15 -5.74
C TRP A 272 16.00 -12.19 -6.80
N ASP A 273 17.25 -12.66 -6.77
CA ASP A 273 17.80 -13.61 -7.75
C ASP A 273 17.63 -15.10 -7.36
N GLY A 274 17.05 -15.35 -6.19
CA GLY A 274 16.92 -16.68 -5.58
C GLY A 274 17.85 -16.88 -4.38
N GLU A 275 18.90 -16.07 -4.25
CA GLU A 275 19.88 -16.15 -3.17
C GLU A 275 19.99 -14.84 -2.36
N ARG A 276 19.90 -13.69 -3.05
CA ARG A 276 20.05 -12.35 -2.45
C ARG A 276 19.26 -11.28 -3.19
N TYR A 277 19.09 -10.14 -2.55
CA TYR A 277 18.67 -8.92 -3.24
C TYR A 277 19.82 -8.38 -4.06
N VAL A 278 19.54 -7.87 -5.26
CA VAL A 278 20.53 -7.36 -6.20
C VAL A 278 20.34 -5.86 -6.44
N SER A 279 21.41 -5.19 -6.91
CA SER A 279 21.38 -3.78 -7.32
C SER A 279 21.41 -3.62 -8.84
N THR A 280 21.36 -4.73 -9.59
CA THR A 280 21.42 -4.73 -11.06
C THR A 280 20.29 -3.92 -11.66
N ALA A 281 20.55 -3.31 -12.79
CA ALA A 281 19.59 -2.58 -13.59
C ALA A 281 19.68 -3.03 -15.05
N TYR A 282 18.53 -3.21 -15.68
CA TYR A 282 18.43 -3.64 -17.07
C TYR A 282 17.47 -2.76 -17.84
N ALA A 283 17.72 -2.57 -19.14
CA ALA A 283 16.74 -2.09 -20.08
C ALA A 283 16.49 -3.14 -21.16
N TYR A 284 15.23 -3.28 -21.57
CA TYR A 284 14.81 -4.16 -22.64
C TYR A 284 14.20 -3.32 -23.77
N ASN A 285 14.69 -3.57 -24.97
CA ASN A 285 14.17 -2.99 -26.18
C ASN A 285 13.32 -4.03 -26.94
N PRO A 286 11.99 -3.81 -27.04
CA PRO A 286 11.09 -4.75 -27.72
C PRO A 286 11.32 -4.90 -29.22
N GLU A 287 11.85 -3.87 -29.91
CA GLU A 287 12.10 -3.89 -31.34
C GLU A 287 13.22 -4.89 -31.70
N TYR A 288 14.26 -4.98 -30.85
CA TYR A 288 15.40 -5.89 -31.05
C TYR A 288 15.31 -7.17 -30.22
N ASP A 289 14.31 -7.27 -29.33
CA ASP A 289 14.15 -8.38 -28.38
C ASP A 289 15.40 -8.62 -27.52
N GLU A 290 16.06 -7.53 -27.07
CA GLU A 290 17.35 -7.57 -26.40
C GLU A 290 17.32 -6.84 -25.04
N TRP A 291 17.95 -7.47 -24.04
CA TRP A 291 18.25 -6.88 -22.74
C TRP A 291 19.65 -6.29 -22.73
N ARG A 292 19.82 -5.10 -22.23
CA ARG A 292 21.11 -4.46 -21.95
C ARG A 292 21.30 -4.18 -20.47
N LEU A 293 22.54 -4.38 -19.98
CA LEU A 293 22.92 -4.04 -18.61
C LEU A 293 23.12 -2.52 -18.51
N LEU A 294 22.58 -1.94 -17.44
CA LEU A 294 22.72 -0.54 -17.08
C LEU A 294 23.66 -0.39 -15.86
N PRO A 295 24.15 0.84 -15.56
CA PRO A 295 24.80 1.11 -14.29
C PRO A 295 23.93 0.69 -13.11
N ALA A 296 24.52 -0.09 -12.19
CA ALA A 296 23.82 -0.61 -11.01
C ALA A 296 23.47 0.52 -10.03
N MET A 297 22.43 0.29 -9.23
CA MET A 297 22.13 1.13 -8.05
C MET A 297 23.22 0.93 -6.98
N ASP A 298 23.42 1.90 -6.11
CA ASP A 298 24.35 1.79 -4.98
C ASP A 298 23.89 0.78 -3.92
N VAL A 299 22.55 0.65 -3.73
CA VAL A 299 21.95 -0.22 -2.73
C VAL A 299 21.14 -1.31 -3.39
N ALA A 300 21.47 -2.58 -3.12
CA ALA A 300 20.70 -3.74 -3.52
C ALA A 300 19.32 -3.70 -2.84
N ARG A 301 18.26 -3.94 -3.63
CA ARG A 301 16.89 -3.89 -3.10
C ARG A 301 15.90 -4.70 -3.91
N GLY A 302 14.93 -5.28 -3.22
CA GLY A 302 13.71 -5.79 -3.83
C GLY A 302 12.49 -5.03 -3.31
N PHE A 303 11.32 -5.32 -3.89
CA PHE A 303 10.05 -4.72 -3.48
C PHE A 303 10.02 -3.19 -3.51
N ALA A 304 10.87 -2.55 -4.31
CA ALA A 304 10.82 -1.14 -4.60
C ALA A 304 9.73 -0.84 -5.64
N GLY A 305 9.24 0.39 -5.66
CA GLY A 305 8.42 0.89 -6.75
C GLY A 305 9.23 1.75 -7.71
N ALA A 306 8.83 1.79 -9.00
CA ALA A 306 9.42 2.68 -9.98
C ALA A 306 8.35 3.41 -10.80
N ALA A 307 8.65 4.66 -11.18
CA ALA A 307 7.85 5.43 -12.12
C ALA A 307 8.69 6.45 -12.88
N SER A 308 8.27 6.77 -14.11
CA SER A 308 8.92 7.79 -14.94
C SER A 308 8.27 9.15 -14.69
N LEU A 309 9.10 10.18 -14.46
CA LEU A 309 8.68 11.55 -14.28
C LEU A 309 9.72 12.51 -14.86
N ASP A 310 9.29 13.47 -15.68
CA ASP A 310 10.13 14.54 -16.25
C ASP A 310 11.38 14.03 -16.99
N GLY A 311 11.28 12.85 -17.66
CA GLY A 311 12.37 12.21 -18.41
C GLY A 311 13.35 11.39 -17.58
N GLU A 312 13.19 11.31 -16.27
CA GLU A 312 13.95 10.46 -15.37
C GLU A 312 13.10 9.29 -14.83
N ILE A 313 13.75 8.22 -14.42
CA ILE A 313 13.11 7.07 -13.79
C ILE A 313 13.46 7.04 -12.31
N TYR A 314 12.45 7.16 -11.47
CA TYR A 314 12.60 7.15 -10.03
C TYR A 314 12.38 5.74 -9.49
N VAL A 315 13.31 5.28 -8.62
CA VAL A 315 13.20 4.03 -7.86
C VAL A 315 13.11 4.38 -6.39
N VAL A 316 12.01 3.99 -5.76
CA VAL A 316 11.62 4.48 -4.43
C VAL A 316 11.45 3.32 -3.46
N GLY A 317 12.03 3.44 -2.27
CA GLY A 317 11.88 2.49 -1.18
C GLY A 317 12.48 1.11 -1.50
N GLY A 318 11.79 0.08 -1.06
CA GLY A 318 12.20 -1.33 -1.19
C GLY A 318 12.69 -1.92 0.12
N TYR A 319 13.25 -3.11 0.03
CA TYR A 319 13.81 -3.89 1.13
C TYR A 319 15.20 -4.43 0.74
N ASP A 320 16.22 -4.21 1.59
CA ASP A 320 17.62 -4.57 1.33
C ASP A 320 18.02 -5.96 1.88
N GLY A 321 17.08 -6.65 2.53
CA GLY A 321 17.33 -7.91 3.24
C GLY A 321 17.43 -7.73 4.76
N GLN A 322 17.51 -6.49 5.26
CA GLN A 322 17.58 -6.16 6.67
C GLN A 322 16.49 -5.19 7.11
N ARG A 323 16.19 -4.18 6.28
CA ARG A 323 15.22 -3.13 6.58
C ARG A 323 14.49 -2.64 5.33
N GLU A 324 13.34 -2.05 5.54
CA GLU A 324 12.66 -1.23 4.53
C GLU A 324 13.42 0.08 4.33
N LEU A 325 13.61 0.45 3.06
CA LEU A 325 14.38 1.63 2.66
C LEU A 325 13.50 2.87 2.57
N THR A 326 14.06 4.00 2.98
CA THR A 326 13.50 5.34 2.70
C THR A 326 14.02 5.92 1.41
N ASP A 327 15.05 5.31 0.83
CA ASP A 327 15.81 5.85 -0.28
C ASP A 327 14.95 6.11 -1.51
N CYS A 328 15.19 7.23 -2.15
CA CYS A 328 14.73 7.61 -3.47
C CYS A 328 15.96 7.89 -4.34
N VAL A 329 16.04 7.21 -5.49
CA VAL A 329 17.08 7.44 -6.49
C VAL A 329 16.45 7.64 -7.86
N ALA A 330 17.02 8.55 -8.66
CA ALA A 330 16.57 8.82 -10.01
C ALA A 330 17.67 8.41 -11.00
N PHE A 331 17.26 7.72 -12.04
CA PHE A 331 18.11 7.31 -13.17
C PHE A 331 17.75 8.18 -14.39
N ASP A 332 18.75 8.79 -14.98
CA ASP A 332 18.63 9.47 -16.27
C ASP A 332 18.96 8.51 -17.41
N PRO A 333 17.99 8.08 -18.23
CA PRO A 333 18.25 7.13 -19.32
C PRO A 333 19.18 7.66 -20.41
N LEU A 334 19.26 8.98 -20.60
CA LEU A 334 20.09 9.60 -21.64
C LEU A 334 21.57 9.61 -21.26
N THR A 335 21.87 10.00 -20.01
CA THR A 335 23.24 10.07 -19.50
C THR A 335 23.68 8.78 -18.79
N GLN A 336 22.73 7.87 -18.49
CA GLN A 336 22.90 6.66 -17.72
C GLN A 336 23.49 6.94 -16.31
N ALA A 337 23.15 8.06 -15.72
CA ALA A 337 23.62 8.48 -14.41
C ALA A 337 22.52 8.33 -13.35
N TRP A 338 22.95 7.95 -12.14
CA TRP A 338 22.11 7.96 -10.95
C TRP A 338 22.30 9.25 -10.16
N ARG A 339 21.24 9.73 -9.55
CA ARG A 339 21.27 10.76 -8.52
C ARG A 339 20.36 10.41 -7.36
N GLU A 340 20.67 10.91 -6.17
CA GLU A 340 19.77 10.82 -5.03
C GLU A 340 18.62 11.82 -5.17
N CYS A 341 17.49 11.50 -4.58
CA CYS A 341 16.35 12.39 -4.34
C CYS A 341 15.97 12.34 -2.86
N ALA A 342 15.14 13.30 -2.40
CA ALA A 342 14.72 13.33 -1.01
C ALA A 342 14.11 11.99 -0.59
N PRO A 343 14.49 11.44 0.59
CA PRO A 343 13.99 10.16 1.05
C PRO A 343 12.52 10.26 1.48
N LEU A 344 11.82 9.12 1.42
CA LEU A 344 10.52 8.93 2.04
C LEU A 344 10.58 9.25 3.54
N THR A 345 9.46 9.66 4.10
CA THR A 345 9.33 9.89 5.55
C THR A 345 9.53 8.60 6.36
N VAL A 346 9.06 7.47 5.81
CA VAL A 346 9.15 6.14 6.44
C VAL A 346 9.56 5.11 5.40
N GLY A 347 10.47 4.19 5.79
CA GLY A 347 10.88 3.08 4.93
C GLY A 347 9.71 2.19 4.53
N ARG A 348 9.64 1.84 3.23
CA ARG A 348 8.55 1.06 2.64
C ARG A 348 9.08 0.00 1.70
N GLY A 349 8.79 -1.26 2.00
CA GLY A 349 8.90 -2.37 1.06
C GLY A 349 7.53 -2.81 0.56
N GLY A 350 7.43 -3.26 -0.68
CA GLY A 350 6.16 -3.69 -1.27
C GLY A 350 5.17 -2.55 -1.53
N LEU A 351 5.69 -1.37 -1.85
CA LEU A 351 4.89 -0.23 -2.29
C LEU A 351 4.71 -0.26 -3.81
N GLY A 352 3.64 0.39 -4.29
CA GLY A 352 3.56 0.82 -5.68
C GLY A 352 3.93 2.28 -5.83
N VAL A 353 4.53 2.66 -6.97
CA VAL A 353 4.84 4.05 -7.30
C VAL A 353 4.17 4.41 -8.61
N ALA A 354 3.51 5.56 -8.64
CA ALA A 354 2.81 6.07 -9.81
C ALA A 354 3.17 7.52 -10.07
N ALA A 355 3.30 7.91 -11.33
CA ALA A 355 3.53 9.29 -11.75
C ALA A 355 2.26 9.86 -12.41
N ILE A 356 1.75 10.96 -11.88
CA ILE A 356 0.59 11.65 -12.45
C ILE A 356 0.63 13.15 -12.11
N GLY A 357 0.30 13.98 -13.08
CA GLY A 357 0.21 15.43 -12.89
C GLY A 357 1.52 16.08 -12.43
N GLY A 358 2.67 15.61 -12.92
CA GLY A 358 4.00 16.12 -12.55
C GLY A 358 4.41 15.77 -11.11
N ARG A 359 3.85 14.70 -10.53
CA ARG A 359 4.16 14.24 -9.16
C ARG A 359 4.30 12.72 -9.12
N LEU A 360 5.10 12.20 -8.19
CA LEU A 360 5.10 10.77 -7.84
C LEU A 360 4.21 10.53 -6.62
N TYR A 361 3.63 9.36 -6.58
CA TYR A 361 2.83 8.89 -5.45
C TYR A 361 3.35 7.52 -5.02
N ALA A 362 3.79 7.40 -3.77
CA ALA A 362 4.18 6.16 -3.11
C ALA A 362 2.95 5.62 -2.36
N ILE A 363 2.39 4.53 -2.86
CA ILE A 363 1.13 3.95 -2.40
C ILE A 363 1.38 2.65 -1.66
N GLY A 364 0.84 2.53 -0.46
CA GLY A 364 0.96 1.32 0.35
C GLY A 364 2.39 1.03 0.80
N GLY A 365 2.74 -0.24 0.84
CA GLY A 365 3.98 -0.74 1.41
C GLY A 365 3.89 -0.92 2.92
N GLY A 366 5.03 -1.14 3.54
CA GLY A 366 5.18 -1.25 4.98
C GLY A 366 6.16 -2.33 5.39
N GLY A 367 6.71 -2.21 6.59
CA GLY A 367 7.56 -3.18 7.24
C GLY A 367 6.82 -4.03 8.26
N SER A 368 7.45 -5.12 8.73
CA SER A 368 6.91 -5.99 9.77
C SER A 368 6.65 -5.27 11.10
N THR A 369 7.25 -4.08 11.26
CA THR A 369 7.15 -3.24 12.46
C THR A 369 6.54 -1.86 12.17
N THR A 370 6.21 -1.55 10.92
CA THR A 370 5.77 -0.21 10.51
C THR A 370 4.30 -0.22 10.10
N TYR A 371 3.49 0.42 10.91
CA TYR A 371 2.06 0.62 10.64
C TYR A 371 1.89 1.93 9.86
N LEU A 372 1.54 1.85 8.57
CA LEU A 372 1.38 3.02 7.72
C LEU A 372 -0.09 3.46 7.66
N GLY A 373 -0.37 4.67 8.10
CA GLY A 373 -1.69 5.30 7.98
C GLY A 373 -1.75 6.38 6.90
N PHE A 374 -0.79 6.37 5.94
CA PHE A 374 -0.66 7.39 4.91
C PHE A 374 0.10 6.88 3.68
N ASN A 375 -0.15 7.53 2.56
CA ASN A 375 0.67 7.48 1.36
C ASN A 375 1.56 8.72 1.29
N GLU A 376 2.47 8.80 0.33
CA GLU A 376 3.33 9.97 0.16
C GLU A 376 3.32 10.45 -1.29
N ARG A 377 3.43 11.77 -1.48
CA ARG A 377 3.50 12.43 -2.78
C ARG A 377 4.79 13.24 -2.89
N TYR A 378 5.57 12.99 -3.93
CA TYR A 378 6.81 13.68 -4.23
C TYR A 378 6.62 14.83 -5.22
N SER A 379 7.34 15.92 -4.97
CA SER A 379 7.46 17.06 -5.86
C SER A 379 8.91 17.19 -6.34
N SER A 380 9.14 17.00 -7.63
CA SER A 380 10.48 17.15 -8.24
C SER A 380 11.03 18.57 -8.11
N ASP A 381 10.16 19.60 -8.23
CA ASP A 381 10.54 21.01 -8.10
C ASP A 381 11.07 21.38 -6.71
N GLN A 382 10.58 20.70 -5.66
CA GLN A 382 10.90 20.97 -4.26
C GLN A 382 11.84 19.94 -3.68
N ASP A 383 12.11 18.85 -4.40
CA ASP A 383 12.80 17.67 -3.93
C ASP A 383 12.31 17.27 -2.52
N SER A 384 11.01 17.02 -2.38
CA SER A 384 10.41 16.73 -1.08
C SER A 384 9.16 15.87 -1.19
N TRP A 385 8.95 15.02 -0.16
CA TRP A 385 7.75 14.21 0.03
C TRP A 385 6.76 14.89 0.95
N GLN A 386 5.49 14.75 0.67
CA GLN A 386 4.36 15.21 1.47
C GLN A 386 3.41 14.04 1.72
N ILE A 387 2.87 13.99 2.93
CA ILE A 387 1.88 12.98 3.31
C ILE A 387 0.58 13.24 2.57
N VAL A 388 -0.04 12.16 2.08
CA VAL A 388 -1.39 12.14 1.50
C VAL A 388 -2.18 10.99 2.10
N ASP A 389 -3.51 11.11 2.06
CA ASP A 389 -4.41 10.12 2.63
C ASP A 389 -4.23 8.72 2.01
N THR A 390 -4.61 7.70 2.78
CA THR A 390 -4.67 6.30 2.34
C THR A 390 -6.07 5.74 2.55
N PRO A 391 -6.60 4.92 1.62
CA PRO A 391 -7.90 4.27 1.80
C PRO A 391 -7.81 3.11 2.79
N LEU A 392 -6.61 2.57 3.01
CA LEU A 392 -6.36 1.46 3.92
C LEU A 392 -5.32 1.88 4.97
N VAL A 393 -5.75 1.94 6.22
CA VAL A 393 -4.87 2.23 7.35
C VAL A 393 -4.27 0.92 7.86
N GLY A 394 -2.96 0.84 7.88
CA GLY A 394 -2.21 -0.35 8.30
C GLY A 394 -1.23 -0.83 7.25
N GLU A 395 -0.93 -2.13 7.29
CA GLU A 395 -0.12 -2.76 6.25
C GLU A 395 -0.93 -2.89 4.96
N TRP A 396 -0.45 -2.31 3.90
CA TRP A 396 -0.95 -2.57 2.55
C TRP A 396 0.21 -2.89 1.62
N ARG A 397 0.63 -4.14 1.68
CA ARG A 397 1.83 -4.60 0.97
C ARG A 397 1.49 -5.19 -0.40
N ASN A 398 2.36 -4.90 -1.34
CA ASN A 398 2.36 -5.50 -2.68
C ASN A 398 1.01 -5.40 -3.41
N PRO A 399 0.31 -4.22 -3.36
CA PRO A 399 -0.75 -3.96 -4.30
C PRO A 399 -0.16 -3.81 -5.71
N GLY A 400 -0.93 -4.12 -6.73
CA GLY A 400 -0.67 -3.65 -8.08
C GLY A 400 -1.05 -2.16 -8.15
N VAL A 401 -0.16 -1.31 -8.65
CA VAL A 401 -0.43 0.13 -8.81
C VAL A 401 -0.17 0.54 -10.25
N ALA A 402 -1.14 1.22 -10.87
CA ALA A 402 -1.02 1.74 -12.24
C ALA A 402 -1.83 3.02 -12.39
N VAL A 403 -1.46 3.83 -13.38
CA VAL A 403 -2.21 5.03 -13.80
C VAL A 403 -3.06 4.69 -15.01
N PHE A 404 -4.33 5.03 -14.95
CA PHE A 404 -5.23 4.96 -16.11
C PHE A 404 -5.98 6.30 -16.25
N GLY A 405 -5.79 6.96 -17.37
CA GLY A 405 -6.30 8.32 -17.58
C GLY A 405 -5.73 9.32 -16.56
N ALA A 406 -6.60 9.95 -15.78
CA ALA A 406 -6.22 10.92 -14.74
C ALA A 406 -6.35 10.32 -13.32
N THR A 407 -6.26 9.00 -13.18
CA THR A 407 -6.53 8.29 -11.92
C THR A 407 -5.45 7.25 -11.65
N ILE A 408 -4.99 7.17 -10.40
CA ILE A 408 -4.15 6.08 -9.90
C ILE A 408 -5.08 4.99 -9.38
N TYR A 409 -4.85 3.76 -9.80
CA TYR A 409 -5.51 2.58 -9.27
C TYR A 409 -4.54 1.76 -8.44
N ALA A 410 -5.02 1.30 -7.28
CA ALA A 410 -4.29 0.40 -6.40
C ALA A 410 -5.18 -0.83 -6.12
N VAL A 411 -4.71 -2.00 -6.53
CA VAL A 411 -5.52 -3.22 -6.64
C VAL A 411 -4.89 -4.36 -5.86
N GLY A 412 -5.71 -5.11 -5.13
CA GLY A 412 -5.27 -6.26 -4.35
C GLY A 412 -4.31 -5.87 -3.23
N GLY A 413 -3.28 -6.69 -3.04
CA GLY A 413 -2.29 -6.52 -1.99
C GLY A 413 -2.56 -7.42 -0.78
N TRP A 414 -1.77 -7.21 0.26
CA TRP A 414 -1.84 -8.00 1.49
C TRP A 414 -1.94 -7.09 2.72
N SER A 415 -2.90 -7.40 3.60
CA SER A 415 -3.06 -6.79 4.91
C SER A 415 -3.64 -7.82 5.86
N ARG A 416 -2.77 -8.57 6.56
CA ARG A 416 -3.12 -9.76 7.37
C ARG A 416 -3.76 -10.91 6.56
N ASP A 417 -4.35 -10.62 5.41
CA ASP A 417 -4.88 -11.56 4.41
C ASP A 417 -4.71 -10.96 3.01
N TYR A 418 -4.88 -11.77 1.98
CA TYR A 418 -4.92 -11.32 0.59
C TYR A 418 -6.17 -10.50 0.32
N LEU A 419 -6.02 -9.41 -0.41
CA LEU A 419 -7.07 -8.44 -0.65
C LEU A 419 -7.63 -8.55 -2.08
N SER A 420 -8.91 -8.24 -2.21
CA SER A 420 -9.61 -8.02 -3.49
C SER A 420 -9.85 -6.53 -3.77
N LEU A 421 -9.28 -5.64 -2.96
CA LEU A 421 -9.50 -4.20 -3.05
C LEU A 421 -9.19 -3.66 -4.45
N ASN A 422 -9.99 -2.70 -4.89
CA ASN A 422 -9.73 -1.85 -6.03
C ASN A 422 -10.04 -0.42 -5.61
N GLN A 423 -9.00 0.38 -5.46
CA GLN A 423 -9.09 1.74 -4.98
C GLN A 423 -8.61 2.69 -6.06
N ALA A 424 -9.40 3.70 -6.36
CA ALA A 424 -9.12 4.73 -7.35
C ALA A 424 -8.81 6.06 -6.65
N PHE A 425 -7.67 6.67 -6.98
CA PHE A 425 -7.25 7.96 -6.45
C PHE A 425 -7.17 8.98 -7.56
N ALA A 426 -7.99 10.03 -7.49
CA ALA A 426 -7.98 11.15 -8.42
C ALA A 426 -7.34 12.37 -7.74
N PRO A 427 -6.05 12.67 -7.97
CA PRO A 427 -5.35 13.77 -7.31
C PRO A 427 -5.91 15.17 -7.66
N TYR A 428 -6.68 15.26 -8.75
CA TYR A 428 -7.31 16.50 -9.22
C TYR A 428 -8.80 16.26 -9.43
N PRO A 429 -9.65 16.32 -8.39
CA PRO A 429 -11.08 16.01 -8.50
C PRO A 429 -11.87 17.05 -9.32
N PHE A 430 -11.29 18.22 -9.61
CA PHE A 430 -11.99 19.29 -10.32
C PHE A 430 -11.66 19.25 -11.82
N ARG A 431 -12.66 18.90 -12.65
CA ARG A 431 -12.64 19.15 -14.08
C ARG A 431 -13.03 20.61 -14.32
N ILE A 432 -12.09 21.47 -14.72
CA ILE A 432 -12.42 22.81 -15.19
C ILE A 432 -12.99 22.66 -16.60
N PHE A 433 -14.30 22.82 -16.76
CA PHE A 433 -14.91 23.00 -18.07
C PHE A 433 -14.67 24.45 -18.51
N ILE A 434 -13.77 24.66 -19.45
CA ILE A 434 -13.67 25.93 -20.14
C ILE A 434 -14.70 25.87 -21.28
N PRO A 435 -15.80 26.64 -21.23
CA PRO A 435 -16.75 26.68 -22.32
C PRO A 435 -16.06 27.30 -23.54
N VAL A 436 -15.87 26.52 -24.61
CA VAL A 436 -15.42 27.06 -25.90
C VAL A 436 -16.63 27.71 -26.54
N SER A 437 -16.69 29.06 -26.52
CA SER A 437 -17.68 29.78 -27.30
C SER A 437 -17.27 29.74 -28.77
N HIS A 438 -17.99 28.99 -29.59
CA HIS A 438 -17.92 29.11 -31.03
C HIS A 438 -18.58 30.47 -31.42
N GLN A 439 -17.82 31.38 -31.98
CA GLN A 439 -18.30 32.55 -32.68
C GLN A 439 -18.64 32.17 -34.12
#